data_7892a055478838025e38bcd1c521ed06
#
_entry.id   7892a055478838025e38bcd1c521ed06
#
_cell.length_a   1.000
_cell.length_b   1.000
_cell.length_c   1.000
_cell.angle_alpha   90.00
_cell.angle_beta   90.00
_cell.angle_gamma   90.00
#
_symmetry.space_group_name_H-M   'P 1'
#
loop_
_entity.id
_entity.type
_entity.pdbx_description
1 polymer ?
#
loop_
_entity_poly.entity_id
_entity_poly.type
_entity_poly.pdbx_seq_one_letter_code
_entity_poly.pdbx_strand_id
1 'polypeptide(L)'
;TLQTAKPLGTYLQDYNVNTPAITENAYGKGKAYYVAVQPDLEFLKEFLGDVIEEANVEANLTETLPYGVTVSKRSGKEQKDDVYFLQNFNRHPVKMVLNECYTNLITDEILTGSIKLQTYQCIVMKKK
;
A
#
# COMPACT_ATOMS: atom_id res chain seq x y z
N THR A 1 -7.28 -25.07 -19.13
CA THR A 1 -8.70 -25.27 -18.77
C THR A 1 -8.85 -24.93 -17.29
N LEU A 2 -9.76 -23.99 -16.96
CA LEU A 2 -10.06 -23.67 -15.56
C LEU A 2 -10.79 -24.84 -14.91
N GLN A 3 -10.43 -25.20 -13.67
CA GLN A 3 -11.15 -26.20 -12.87
C GLN A 3 -12.09 -25.53 -11.86
N THR A 4 -11.56 -24.68 -11.00
CA THR A 4 -12.31 -23.99 -9.94
C THR A 4 -12.23 -22.47 -10.03
N ALA A 5 -11.24 -21.93 -10.75
CA ALA A 5 -11.05 -20.50 -10.90
C ALA A 5 -12.10 -19.87 -11.82
N LYS A 6 -12.47 -18.62 -11.52
CA LYS A 6 -13.38 -17.80 -12.32
C LYS A 6 -12.57 -16.82 -13.17
N PRO A 7 -12.90 -16.62 -14.46
CA PRO A 7 -12.28 -15.58 -15.26
C PRO A 7 -12.79 -14.21 -14.83
N LEU A 8 -11.88 -13.28 -14.56
CA LEU A 8 -12.16 -11.85 -14.34
C LEU A 8 -11.91 -11.04 -15.61
N GLY A 9 -11.00 -11.50 -16.47
CA GLY A 9 -10.69 -10.91 -17.76
C GLY A 9 -10.28 -11.96 -18.77
N THR A 10 -10.49 -11.69 -20.06
CA THR A 10 -10.19 -12.58 -21.16
C THR A 10 -9.40 -11.84 -22.24
N TYR A 11 -8.59 -12.59 -23.01
CA TYR A 11 -7.95 -12.05 -24.20
C TYR A 11 -8.99 -11.72 -25.29
N LEU A 12 -8.94 -10.52 -25.84
CA LEU A 12 -9.85 -10.06 -26.90
C LEU A 12 -9.28 -10.27 -28.30
N GLN A 13 -7.97 -10.48 -28.41
CA GLN A 13 -7.25 -10.60 -29.69
C GLN A 13 -6.19 -11.67 -29.60
N ASP A 14 -5.54 -11.96 -30.71
CA ASP A 14 -4.49 -12.97 -30.87
C ASP A 14 -4.99 -14.43 -30.79
N TYR A 15 -4.01 -15.35 -30.83
CA TYR A 15 -4.28 -16.79 -30.78
C TYR A 15 -4.89 -17.25 -29.44
N ASN A 16 -4.82 -16.44 -28.40
CA ASN A 16 -5.42 -16.71 -27.10
C ASN A 16 -6.82 -16.11 -26.93
N VAL A 17 -7.44 -15.59 -28.00
CA VAL A 17 -8.77 -14.96 -27.93
C VAL A 17 -9.79 -15.84 -27.18
N ASN A 18 -10.58 -15.22 -26.30
CA ASN A 18 -11.56 -15.86 -25.41
C ASN A 18 -10.98 -16.80 -24.35
N THR A 19 -9.64 -16.88 -24.19
CA THR A 19 -9.05 -17.57 -23.05
C THR A 19 -8.88 -16.62 -21.85
N PRO A 20 -8.89 -17.14 -20.60
CA PRO A 20 -8.73 -16.30 -19.42
C PRO A 20 -7.35 -15.64 -19.35
N ALA A 21 -7.33 -14.33 -19.17
CA ALA A 21 -6.14 -13.51 -18.94
C ALA A 21 -5.94 -13.19 -17.44
N ILE A 22 -7.06 -13.05 -16.71
CA ILE A 22 -7.06 -12.81 -15.27
C ILE A 22 -8.09 -13.74 -14.64
N THR A 23 -7.70 -14.40 -13.56
CA THR A 23 -8.59 -15.33 -12.86
C THR A 23 -8.54 -15.12 -11.35
N GLU A 24 -9.66 -15.43 -10.71
CA GLU A 24 -9.82 -15.49 -9.26
C GLU A 24 -10.17 -16.92 -8.85
N ASN A 25 -9.61 -17.39 -7.76
CA ASN A 25 -9.98 -18.66 -7.17
C ASN A 25 -10.10 -18.53 -5.65
N ALA A 26 -11.20 -19.02 -5.09
CA ALA A 26 -11.35 -19.14 -3.64
C ALA A 26 -10.41 -20.22 -3.11
N TYR A 27 -9.62 -19.89 -2.08
CA TYR A 27 -8.71 -20.82 -1.42
C TYR A 27 -8.75 -20.65 0.10
N GLY A 28 -9.27 -21.65 0.79
CA GLY A 28 -9.47 -21.57 2.23
C GLY A 28 -10.42 -20.43 2.61
N LYS A 29 -9.95 -19.49 3.43
CA LYS A 29 -10.69 -18.29 3.84
C LYS A 29 -10.38 -17.05 2.98
N GLY A 30 -9.54 -17.19 1.98
CA GLY A 30 -9.09 -16.09 1.13
C GLY A 30 -9.29 -16.36 -0.35
N LYS A 31 -8.67 -15.54 -1.17
CA LYS A 31 -8.70 -15.62 -2.63
C LYS A 31 -7.29 -15.63 -3.19
N ALA A 32 -7.11 -16.30 -4.30
CA ALA A 32 -5.90 -16.29 -5.10
C ALA A 32 -6.22 -15.69 -6.47
N TYR A 33 -5.42 -14.72 -6.89
CA TYR A 33 -5.53 -14.09 -8.20
C TYR A 33 -4.35 -14.48 -9.07
N TYR A 34 -4.62 -14.79 -10.32
CA TYR A 34 -3.59 -15.06 -11.32
C TYR A 34 -3.76 -14.10 -12.48
N VAL A 35 -2.71 -13.34 -12.78
CA VAL A 35 -2.66 -12.37 -13.88
C VAL A 35 -1.67 -12.89 -14.91
N ALA A 36 -2.16 -13.33 -16.08
CA ALA A 36 -1.37 -13.95 -17.15
C ALA A 36 -0.83 -12.93 -18.18
N VAL A 37 -1.03 -11.65 -17.91
CA VAL A 37 -0.62 -10.53 -18.78
C VAL A 37 0.27 -9.56 -18.00
N GLN A 38 0.98 -8.70 -18.73
CA GLN A 38 1.63 -7.52 -18.15
C GLN A 38 0.68 -6.34 -18.32
N PRO A 39 -0.12 -5.99 -17.31
CA PRO A 39 -1.06 -4.89 -17.40
C PRO A 39 -0.36 -3.55 -17.32
N ASP A 40 -1.03 -2.49 -17.74
CA ASP A 40 -0.58 -1.14 -17.52
C ASP A 40 -0.72 -0.71 -16.05
N LEU A 41 -0.14 0.46 -15.72
CA LEU A 41 -0.12 0.96 -14.35
C LEU A 41 -1.52 1.38 -13.86
N GLU A 42 -2.37 1.87 -14.76
CA GLU A 42 -3.71 2.34 -14.42
C GLU A 42 -4.58 1.15 -13.99
N PHE A 43 -4.62 0.10 -14.81
CA PHE A 43 -5.29 -1.14 -14.46
C PHE A 43 -4.76 -1.75 -13.15
N LEU A 44 -3.42 -1.77 -12.96
CA LEU A 44 -2.84 -2.32 -11.73
C LEU A 44 -3.27 -1.55 -10.48
N LYS A 45 -3.39 -0.23 -10.55
CA LYS A 45 -3.85 0.58 -9.43
C LYS A 45 -5.29 0.27 -9.06
N GLU A 46 -6.18 0.18 -10.05
CA GLU A 46 -7.58 -0.16 -9.83
C GLU A 46 -7.71 -1.59 -9.29
N PHE A 47 -7.14 -2.55 -9.98
CA PHE A 47 -7.22 -3.97 -9.61
C PHE A 47 -6.65 -4.25 -8.20
N LEU A 48 -5.47 -3.70 -7.88
CA LEU A 48 -4.88 -3.86 -6.54
C LEU A 48 -5.65 -3.07 -5.49
N GLY A 49 -6.24 -1.93 -5.85
CA GLY A 49 -7.14 -1.18 -4.99
C GLY A 49 -8.33 -2.03 -4.54
N ASP A 50 -9.02 -2.64 -5.49
CA ASP A 50 -10.16 -3.53 -5.23
C ASP A 50 -9.76 -4.73 -4.35
N VAL A 51 -8.61 -5.35 -4.64
CA VAL A 51 -8.09 -6.48 -3.86
C VAL A 51 -7.76 -6.08 -2.41
N ILE A 52 -7.16 -4.90 -2.22
CA ILE A 52 -6.82 -4.35 -0.89
C ILE A 52 -8.10 -4.04 -0.10
N GLU A 53 -9.10 -3.42 -0.75
CA GLU A 53 -10.39 -3.12 -0.14
C GLU A 53 -11.13 -4.40 0.26
N GLU A 54 -11.22 -5.37 -0.64
CA GLU A 54 -11.86 -6.67 -0.37
C GLU A 54 -11.17 -7.43 0.77
N ALA A 55 -9.86 -7.34 0.85
CA ALA A 55 -9.06 -7.95 1.92
C ALA A 55 -9.14 -7.19 3.25
N ASN A 56 -9.83 -6.04 3.30
CA ASN A 56 -9.92 -5.15 4.45
C ASN A 56 -8.53 -4.79 5.02
N VAL A 57 -7.58 -4.51 4.14
CA VAL A 57 -6.23 -4.09 4.54
C VAL A 57 -6.26 -2.60 4.86
N GLU A 58 -6.00 -2.27 6.12
CA GLU A 58 -5.95 -0.88 6.59
C GLU A 58 -4.61 -0.24 6.24
N ALA A 59 -4.65 1.05 5.89
CA ALA A 59 -3.45 1.85 5.71
C ALA A 59 -2.69 2.02 7.04
N ASN A 60 -1.37 2.05 6.99
CA ASN A 60 -0.54 2.27 8.18
C ASN A 60 -0.73 3.67 8.79
N LEU A 61 -1.02 4.66 7.97
CA LEU A 61 -1.40 6.02 8.35
C LEU A 61 -2.68 6.41 7.62
N THR A 62 -3.51 7.23 8.26
CA THR A 62 -4.75 7.76 7.67
C THR A 62 -4.48 8.95 6.74
N GLU A 63 -3.29 9.52 6.81
CA GLU A 63 -2.85 10.65 6.00
C GLU A 63 -2.52 10.24 4.57
N THR A 64 -2.87 11.10 3.61
CA THR A 64 -2.42 10.94 2.23
C THR A 64 -0.93 11.22 2.14
N LEU A 65 -0.17 10.20 1.73
CA LEU A 65 1.27 10.34 1.54
C LEU A 65 1.59 11.04 0.21
N PRO A 66 2.48 12.05 0.19
CA PRO A 66 2.98 12.62 -1.05
C PRO A 66 3.74 11.58 -1.89
N TYR A 67 3.78 11.81 -3.21
CA TYR A 67 4.55 10.93 -4.09
C TYR A 67 6.00 10.76 -3.62
N GLY A 68 6.50 9.52 -3.62
CA GLY A 68 7.84 9.17 -3.17
C GLY A 68 8.05 9.19 -1.65
N VAL A 69 6.98 9.38 -0.88
CA VAL A 69 6.99 9.16 0.57
C VAL A 69 6.33 7.83 0.88
N THR A 70 6.95 7.05 1.74
CA THR A 70 6.40 5.77 2.19
C THR A 70 6.34 5.71 3.71
N VAL A 71 5.46 4.87 4.22
CA VAL A 71 5.41 4.52 5.63
C VAL A 71 5.38 3.01 5.81
N SER A 72 6.18 2.51 6.73
CA SER A 72 6.08 1.14 7.21
C SER A 72 5.84 1.14 8.72
N LYS A 73 5.11 0.15 9.20
CA LYS A 73 4.76 -0.01 10.61
C LYS A 73 5.36 -1.30 11.16
N ARG A 74 5.89 -1.21 12.36
CA ARG A 74 6.25 -2.37 13.20
C ARG A 74 5.31 -2.39 14.39
N SER A 75 4.45 -3.40 14.44
CA SER A 75 3.48 -3.54 15.52
C SER A 75 4.14 -4.09 16.77
N GLY A 76 3.88 -3.43 17.88
CA GLY A 76 4.24 -3.90 19.21
C GLY A 76 3.23 -4.91 19.77
N LYS A 77 3.34 -5.22 21.05
CA LYS A 77 2.37 -6.10 21.75
C LYS A 77 1.02 -5.42 21.91
N GLU A 78 1.01 -4.11 22.09
CA GLU A 78 -0.18 -3.27 22.15
C GLU A 78 -0.07 -2.19 21.06
N GLN A 79 -1.19 -1.70 20.54
CA GLN A 79 -1.23 -0.69 19.49
C GLN A 79 -0.43 0.59 19.85
N LYS A 80 -0.40 0.96 21.13
CA LYS A 80 0.43 2.06 21.61
C LYS A 80 1.94 1.84 21.43
N ASP A 81 2.37 0.60 21.19
CA ASP A 81 3.77 0.23 20.98
C ASP A 81 4.16 0.19 19.49
N ASP A 82 3.24 0.54 18.61
CA ASP A 82 3.49 0.60 17.19
C ASP A 82 4.51 1.69 16.86
N VAL A 83 5.50 1.31 16.06
CA VAL A 83 6.55 2.21 15.57
C VAL A 83 6.41 2.38 14.06
N TYR A 84 6.41 3.63 13.62
CA TYR A 84 6.26 4.02 12.23
C TYR A 84 7.59 4.53 11.68
N PHE A 85 7.93 4.09 10.49
CA PHE A 85 9.10 4.55 9.72
C PHE A 85 8.59 5.33 8.52
N LEU A 86 8.67 6.64 8.59
CA LEU A 86 8.26 7.56 7.54
C LEU A 86 9.49 7.96 6.72
N GLN A 87 9.49 7.64 5.43
CA GLN A 87 10.66 7.76 4.55
C GLN A 87 10.35 8.60 3.32
N ASN A 88 11.19 9.59 3.05
CA ASN A 88 11.17 10.37 1.82
C ASN A 88 12.22 9.85 0.85
N PHE A 89 11.81 9.27 -0.27
CA PHE A 89 12.69 8.79 -1.35
C PHE A 89 12.95 9.84 -2.44
N ASN A 90 12.41 11.05 -2.28
CA ASN A 90 12.61 12.12 -3.24
C ASN A 90 13.98 12.80 -3.07
N ARG A 91 14.50 13.31 -4.19
CA ARG A 91 15.73 14.14 -4.25
C ARG A 91 15.51 15.58 -3.77
N HIS A 92 14.33 15.88 -3.25
CA HIS A 92 13.95 17.20 -2.73
C HIS A 92 13.12 17.04 -1.44
N PRO A 93 13.09 18.04 -0.58
CA PRO A 93 12.24 18.04 0.59
C PRO A 93 10.75 18.02 0.21
N VAL A 94 9.94 17.35 1.04
CA VAL A 94 8.50 17.23 0.86
C VAL A 94 7.78 17.67 2.12
N LYS A 95 6.65 18.36 1.97
CA LYS A 95 5.76 18.70 3.09
C LYS A 95 4.59 17.73 3.12
N MET A 96 4.17 17.36 4.32
CA MET A 96 2.94 16.62 4.57
C MET A 96 2.30 17.07 5.87
N VAL A 97 1.05 16.66 6.08
CA VAL A 97 0.32 16.95 7.31
C VAL A 97 0.12 15.66 8.08
N LEU A 98 0.42 15.67 9.38
CA LEU A 98 0.07 14.62 10.32
C LEU A 98 -1.21 15.04 11.05
N ASN A 99 -2.25 14.21 11.00
CA ASN A 99 -3.52 14.48 11.67
C ASN A 99 -3.46 14.15 13.16
N GLU A 100 -2.48 13.36 13.55
CA GLU A 100 -2.27 12.95 14.93
C GLU A 100 -0.91 13.41 15.46
N CYS A 101 -0.70 13.19 16.75
CA CYS A 101 0.51 13.59 17.44
C CYS A 101 1.45 12.39 17.61
N TYR A 102 2.69 12.55 17.16
CA TYR A 102 3.74 11.53 17.23
C TYR A 102 4.95 12.08 17.98
N THR A 103 5.74 11.19 18.54
CA THR A 103 7.07 11.49 19.07
C THR A 103 8.11 10.90 18.12
N ASN A 104 9.05 11.72 17.65
CA ASN A 104 10.23 11.24 16.92
C ASN A 104 11.14 10.50 17.91
N LEU A 105 11.36 9.21 17.70
CA LEU A 105 12.14 8.37 18.64
C LEU A 105 13.65 8.60 18.59
N ILE A 106 14.12 9.41 17.64
CA ILE A 106 15.55 9.74 17.51
C ILE A 106 15.88 11.10 18.13
N THR A 107 14.96 12.07 17.98
CA THR A 107 15.19 13.47 18.41
C THR A 107 14.34 13.88 19.60
N ASP A 108 13.40 13.04 20.04
CA ASP A 108 12.38 13.30 21.08
C ASP A 108 11.45 14.48 20.74
N GLU A 109 11.49 14.99 19.52
CA GLU A 109 10.62 16.06 19.05
C GLU A 109 9.17 15.57 18.88
N ILE A 110 8.23 16.44 19.19
CA ILE A 110 6.81 16.21 18.93
C ILE A 110 6.52 16.60 17.48
N LEU A 111 5.96 15.67 16.74
CA LEU A 111 5.54 15.84 15.36
C LEU A 111 4.03 15.89 15.27
N THR A 112 3.47 17.00 14.78
CA THR A 112 2.03 17.18 14.57
C THR A 112 1.78 18.26 13.53
N GLY A 113 0.63 18.22 12.85
CA GLY A 113 0.30 19.18 11.81
C GLY A 113 1.27 19.12 10.63
N SER A 114 1.65 20.28 10.11
CA SER A 114 2.53 20.36 8.93
C SER A 114 3.98 20.07 9.29
N ILE A 115 4.51 19.00 8.74
CA ILE A 115 5.92 18.61 8.87
C ILE A 115 6.64 18.69 7.52
N LYS A 116 7.96 18.84 7.55
CA LYS A 116 8.84 18.84 6.39
C LYS A 116 9.83 17.68 6.50
N LEU A 117 9.75 16.76 5.55
CA LEU A 117 10.72 15.69 5.38
C LEU A 117 11.84 16.19 4.47
N GLN A 118 13.08 16.11 4.92
CA GLN A 118 14.24 16.47 4.09
C GLN A 118 14.46 15.41 3.00
N THR A 119 15.32 15.74 2.03
CA THR A 119 15.78 14.80 1.00
C THR A 119 16.30 13.52 1.64
N TYR A 120 15.76 12.37 1.23
CA TYR A 120 16.14 11.04 1.73
C TYR A 120 16.03 10.85 3.25
N GLN A 121 15.26 11.69 3.94
CA GLN A 121 15.09 11.58 5.39
C GLN A 121 14.20 10.39 5.74
N CYS A 122 14.62 9.70 6.81
CA CYS A 122 13.78 8.75 7.54
C CYS A 122 13.47 9.33 8.93
N ILE A 123 12.20 9.32 9.30
CA ILE A 123 11.74 9.63 10.65
C ILE A 123 11.21 8.34 11.27
N VAL A 124 11.70 8.02 12.46
CA VAL A 124 11.17 6.92 13.28
C VAL A 124 10.28 7.51 14.34
N MET A 125 9.00 7.20 14.30
CA MET A 125 8.03 7.86 15.17
C MET A 125 7.06 6.88 15.82
N LYS A 126 6.52 7.29 16.96
CA LYS A 126 5.53 6.57 17.74
C LYS A 126 4.36 7.50 18.05
N LYS A 127 3.15 6.98 18.01
CA LYS A 127 1.94 7.73 18.39
C LYS A 127 2.03 8.08 19.87
N LYS A 128 1.67 9.31 20.21
CA LYS A 128 1.68 9.82 21.59
C LYS A 128 0.43 9.43 22.35
#